data_887991ca858396d978f571216d311d9e
#
_entry.id   887991ca858396d978f571216d311d9e
#
_cell.length_a   1.000
_cell.length_b   1.000
_cell.length_c   1.000
_cell.angle_alpha   90.00
_cell.angle_beta   90.00
_cell.angle_gamma   90.00
#
_symmetry.space_group_name_H-M   'P 1'
#
loop_
_entity.id
_entity.type
_entity.pdbx_description
1 polymer ?
#
loop_
_entity_poly.entity_id
_entity_poly.type
_entity_poly.pdbx_seq_one_letter_code
_entity_poly.pdbx_strand_id
1 'polypeptide(L)'
;MKIRSNRRKRRRYGRGRSDRKVFYARAGLAALLLLTIVLILRSCISKKQGELRADVDASRPEIDVQLLDINEYSRPGIESDGITGIVIHYTANPGSTAQENRDYFEGLKDSHETSASSNFVVGLEGEIIQCVPTWEVAYASNERNKDTISIECCHPDETGKFTEETYQSMVQLTAWLCRKYSLTADTVIRHYDVTGKKLSQILCGK
;
A
#
# COMPACT_ATOMS: atom_id res chain seq x y z
N MET A 1 -9.32 -31.95 -90.10
CA MET A 1 -8.71 -32.56 -88.91
C MET A 1 -8.69 -31.51 -87.77
N LYS A 2 -9.29 -31.84 -86.65
CA LYS A 2 -9.68 -30.88 -85.56
C LYS A 2 -8.52 -30.52 -84.69
N ILE A 3 -8.31 -29.20 -84.41
CA ILE A 3 -7.57 -28.72 -83.26
C ILE A 3 -8.54 -27.88 -82.43
N ARG A 4 -9.01 -28.44 -81.29
CA ARG A 4 -9.81 -27.70 -80.28
C ARG A 4 -8.95 -27.49 -79.06
N SER A 5 -8.63 -26.19 -78.82
CA SER A 5 -8.91 -25.45 -77.62
C SER A 5 -8.37 -25.96 -76.27
N ASN A 6 -7.35 -25.26 -75.83
CA ASN A 6 -6.87 -25.32 -74.43
C ASN A 6 -6.83 -23.93 -73.85
N ARG A 7 -8.04 -23.29 -73.64
CA ARG A 7 -8.16 -21.87 -73.12
C ARG A 7 -8.96 -21.72 -71.85
N ARG A 8 -9.21 -22.81 -71.06
CA ARG A 8 -10.10 -22.66 -69.89
C ARG A 8 -9.50 -22.90 -68.50
N LYS A 9 -8.19 -23.03 -68.33
CA LYS A 9 -7.59 -23.36 -67.03
C LYS A 9 -6.88 -22.20 -66.28
N ARG A 10 -6.81 -20.96 -66.79
CA ARG A 10 -6.03 -19.88 -66.17
C ARG A 10 -6.81 -18.88 -65.26
N ARG A 11 -8.13 -18.98 -65.15
CA ARG A 11 -8.93 -17.96 -64.38
C ARG A 11 -9.29 -18.30 -62.94
N ARG A 12 -8.92 -19.48 -62.40
CA ARG A 12 -9.32 -19.86 -61.02
C ARG A 12 -8.26 -19.64 -59.92
N TYR A 13 -7.03 -19.31 -60.25
CA TYR A 13 -5.94 -19.21 -59.25
C TYR A 13 -5.71 -17.84 -58.66
N GLY A 14 -6.33 -16.78 -59.16
CA GLY A 14 -6.10 -15.41 -58.68
C GLY A 14 -7.02 -14.96 -57.52
N ARG A 15 -8.22 -15.54 -57.39
CA ARG A 15 -9.24 -15.07 -56.48
C ARG A 15 -9.01 -15.43 -55.00
N GLY A 16 -8.47 -16.60 -54.71
CA GLY A 16 -8.27 -17.10 -53.34
C GLY A 16 -7.10 -16.47 -52.58
N ARG A 17 -6.15 -15.81 -53.29
CA ARG A 17 -4.97 -15.20 -52.64
C ARG A 17 -5.25 -13.75 -52.17
N SER A 18 -6.16 -13.03 -52.85
CA SER A 18 -6.63 -11.70 -52.46
C SER A 18 -7.51 -11.77 -51.21
N ASP A 19 -8.44 -12.74 -51.21
CA ASP A 19 -9.41 -12.86 -50.10
C ASP A 19 -8.74 -13.27 -48.79
N ARG A 20 -7.69 -14.10 -48.85
CA ARG A 20 -6.87 -14.44 -47.65
C ARG A 20 -6.12 -13.24 -47.12
N LYS A 21 -5.54 -12.38 -47.95
CA LYS A 21 -4.85 -11.16 -47.48
C LYS A 21 -5.78 -10.18 -46.79
N VAL A 22 -6.98 -9.99 -47.36
CA VAL A 22 -8.02 -9.14 -46.76
C VAL A 22 -8.51 -9.73 -45.45
N PHE A 23 -8.68 -11.06 -45.35
CA PHE A 23 -9.06 -11.76 -44.14
C PHE A 23 -8.02 -11.55 -43.02
N TYR A 24 -6.72 -11.79 -43.30
CA TYR A 24 -5.66 -11.57 -42.31
C TYR A 24 -5.49 -10.13 -41.92
N ALA A 25 -5.68 -9.18 -42.83
CA ALA A 25 -5.64 -7.74 -42.49
C ALA A 25 -6.79 -7.36 -41.58
N ARG A 26 -8.00 -7.86 -41.81
CA ARG A 26 -9.18 -7.62 -40.93
C ARG A 26 -9.03 -8.29 -39.57
N ALA A 27 -8.50 -9.53 -39.53
CA ALA A 27 -8.22 -10.23 -38.28
C ALA A 27 -7.12 -9.53 -37.47
N GLY A 28 -6.07 -9.01 -38.10
CA GLY A 28 -5.01 -8.22 -37.44
C GLY A 28 -5.54 -6.90 -36.86
N LEU A 29 -6.39 -6.20 -37.63
CA LEU A 29 -7.02 -4.95 -37.14
C LEU A 29 -7.96 -5.20 -35.93
N ALA A 30 -8.75 -6.28 -35.97
CA ALA A 30 -9.61 -6.68 -34.85
C ALA A 30 -8.80 -7.06 -33.62
N ALA A 31 -7.69 -7.78 -33.76
CA ALA A 31 -6.79 -8.13 -32.67
C ALA A 31 -6.13 -6.88 -32.04
N LEU A 32 -5.73 -5.91 -32.87
CA LEU A 32 -5.17 -4.64 -32.41
C LEU A 32 -6.21 -3.82 -31.62
N LEU A 33 -7.43 -3.75 -32.11
CA LEU A 33 -8.55 -3.07 -31.44
C LEU A 33 -8.86 -3.74 -30.09
N LEU A 34 -8.89 -5.06 -30.01
CA LEU A 34 -9.08 -5.78 -28.75
C LEU A 34 -7.95 -5.51 -27.76
N LEU A 35 -6.71 -5.50 -28.22
CA LEU A 35 -5.55 -5.20 -27.40
C LEU A 35 -5.61 -3.77 -26.82
N THR A 36 -5.98 -2.77 -27.63
CA THR A 36 -6.14 -1.39 -27.16
C THR A 36 -7.28 -1.26 -26.16
N ILE A 37 -8.42 -1.93 -26.37
CA ILE A 37 -9.52 -1.96 -25.42
C ILE A 37 -9.08 -2.59 -24.10
N VAL A 38 -8.36 -3.71 -24.12
CA VAL A 38 -7.84 -4.37 -22.91
C VAL A 38 -6.85 -3.45 -22.16
N LEU A 39 -5.98 -2.74 -22.88
CA LEU A 39 -5.04 -1.79 -22.28
C LEU A 39 -5.76 -0.60 -21.66
N ILE A 40 -6.78 -0.06 -22.32
CA ILE A 40 -7.60 1.03 -21.77
C ILE A 40 -8.38 0.56 -20.54
N LEU A 41 -9.00 -0.62 -20.59
CA LEU A 41 -9.72 -1.20 -19.45
C LEU A 41 -8.78 -1.46 -18.26
N ARG A 42 -7.58 -2.01 -18.50
CA ARG A 42 -6.56 -2.20 -17.46
C ARG A 42 -6.12 -0.86 -16.87
N SER A 43 -5.91 0.16 -17.69
CA SER A 43 -5.56 1.51 -17.22
C SER A 43 -6.69 2.15 -16.39
N CYS A 44 -7.94 1.99 -16.80
CA CYS A 44 -9.12 2.48 -16.06
C CYS A 44 -9.33 1.72 -14.73
N ILE A 45 -9.12 0.39 -14.73
CA ILE A 45 -9.24 -0.45 -13.52
C ILE A 45 -8.09 -0.12 -12.56
N SER A 46 -6.86 0.02 -13.05
CA SER A 46 -5.71 0.40 -12.23
C SER A 46 -5.86 1.79 -11.59
N LYS A 47 -6.45 2.76 -12.31
CA LYS A 47 -6.78 4.07 -11.74
C LYS A 47 -7.84 4.03 -10.64
N LYS A 48 -8.79 3.09 -10.72
CA LYS A 48 -9.89 3.00 -9.74
C LYS A 48 -9.50 2.29 -8.44
N GLN A 49 -8.42 1.51 -8.44
CA GLN A 49 -7.99 0.70 -7.30
C GLN A 49 -6.97 1.37 -6.36
N GLY A 50 -6.56 2.59 -6.59
CA GLY A 50 -5.50 3.22 -5.80
C GLY A 50 -5.69 4.69 -5.49
N GLU A 51 -6.76 5.31 -5.94
CA GLU A 51 -7.04 6.70 -5.57
C GLU A 51 -7.61 6.76 -4.14
N LEU A 52 -6.91 7.48 -3.25
CA LEU A 52 -7.47 7.92 -1.98
C LEU A 52 -8.82 8.62 -2.27
N ARG A 53 -9.80 8.41 -1.40
CA ARG A 53 -11.08 9.12 -1.53
C ARG A 53 -10.81 10.62 -1.60
N ALA A 54 -11.52 11.31 -2.48
CA ALA A 54 -11.30 12.74 -2.72
C ALA A 54 -11.62 13.63 -1.51
N ASP A 55 -12.31 13.06 -0.51
CA ASP A 55 -12.69 13.70 0.74
C ASP A 55 -11.68 13.51 1.89
N VAL A 56 -10.63 12.70 1.69
CA VAL A 56 -9.59 12.48 2.69
C VAL A 56 -8.52 13.57 2.58
N ASP A 57 -8.28 14.28 3.68
CA ASP A 57 -7.16 15.22 3.77
C ASP A 57 -5.84 14.44 3.75
N ALA A 58 -5.07 14.63 2.68
CA ALA A 58 -3.75 14.04 2.50
C ALA A 58 -2.65 15.10 2.54
N SER A 59 -2.89 16.25 3.14
CA SER A 59 -1.85 17.22 3.50
C SER A 59 -0.95 16.64 4.60
N ARG A 60 0.27 17.17 4.70
CA ARG A 60 1.14 16.76 5.81
C ARG A 60 0.55 17.22 7.14
N PRO A 61 0.24 16.30 8.08
CA PRO A 61 -0.22 16.69 9.41
C PRO A 61 0.91 17.39 10.19
N GLU A 62 0.56 18.04 11.27
CA GLU A 62 1.54 18.46 12.27
C GLU A 62 2.12 17.22 12.94
N ILE A 63 3.46 17.16 13.01
CA ILE A 63 4.20 16.01 13.54
C ILE A 63 5.24 16.55 14.51
N ASP A 64 5.16 16.14 15.75
CA ASP A 64 6.21 16.34 16.73
C ASP A 64 7.33 15.31 16.51
N VAL A 65 8.53 15.77 16.15
CA VAL A 65 9.66 14.89 15.82
C VAL A 65 10.51 14.67 17.06
N GLN A 66 10.32 13.54 17.71
CA GLN A 66 11.03 13.11 18.92
C GLN A 66 11.76 11.78 18.67
N LEU A 67 12.75 11.80 17.79
CA LEU A 67 13.47 10.59 17.42
C LEU A 67 14.12 9.92 18.64
N LEU A 68 14.00 8.58 18.69
CA LEU A 68 14.70 7.75 19.68
C LEU A 68 16.21 7.82 19.45
N ASP A 69 16.98 7.65 20.51
CA ASP A 69 18.41 7.42 20.38
C ASP A 69 18.69 6.12 19.60
N ILE A 70 19.77 6.09 18.82
CA ILE A 70 20.17 4.86 18.11
C ILE A 70 20.62 3.82 19.14
N ASN A 71 19.95 2.66 19.14
CA ASN A 71 20.23 1.53 20.02
C ASN A 71 19.67 0.21 19.44
N GLU A 72 20.10 -0.92 19.93
CA GLU A 72 19.73 -2.25 19.43
C GLU A 72 18.27 -2.64 19.73
N TYR A 73 17.61 -1.99 20.70
CA TYR A 73 16.30 -2.41 21.23
C TYR A 73 15.11 -1.67 20.62
N SER A 74 15.29 -0.41 20.22
CA SER A 74 14.17 0.38 19.70
C SER A 74 14.47 1.16 18.42
N ARG A 75 15.71 1.53 18.16
CA ARG A 75 16.12 2.21 16.91
C ARG A 75 17.49 1.72 16.45
N PRO A 76 17.55 0.63 15.66
CA PRO A 76 18.83 0.03 15.27
C PRO A 76 19.64 0.88 14.29
N GLY A 77 19.08 1.95 13.73
CA GLY A 77 19.75 2.76 12.71
C GLY A 77 19.94 2.04 11.38
N ILE A 78 19.16 0.99 11.13
CA ILE A 78 19.20 0.20 9.89
C ILE A 78 18.30 0.88 8.85
N GLU A 79 18.83 1.08 7.65
CA GLU A 79 18.05 1.61 6.53
C GLU A 79 17.02 0.57 6.04
N SER A 80 15.82 1.03 5.69
CA SER A 80 14.77 0.17 5.12
C SER A 80 15.08 -0.23 3.68
N ASP A 81 14.57 -1.37 3.22
CA ASP A 81 14.73 -1.87 1.84
C ASP A 81 13.89 -1.07 0.81
N GLY A 82 13.25 -0.01 1.25
CA GLY A 82 12.27 0.79 0.50
C GLY A 82 10.84 0.55 1.02
N ILE A 83 10.02 1.59 0.99
CA ILE A 83 8.68 1.53 1.61
C ILE A 83 7.67 1.00 0.60
N THR A 84 7.06 -0.15 0.90
CA THR A 84 6.04 -0.83 0.10
C THR A 84 4.66 -0.87 0.76
N GLY A 85 4.54 -0.45 2.03
CA GLY A 85 3.27 -0.42 2.74
C GLY A 85 3.32 0.32 4.07
N ILE A 86 2.16 0.40 4.71
CA ILE A 86 1.96 0.97 6.04
C ILE A 86 1.26 -0.09 6.89
N VAL A 87 1.72 -0.30 8.12
CA VAL A 87 1.09 -1.20 9.09
C VAL A 87 0.50 -0.38 10.23
N ILE A 88 -0.81 -0.50 10.42
CA ILE A 88 -1.53 0.14 11.53
C ILE A 88 -1.58 -0.82 12.71
N HIS A 89 -1.18 -0.30 13.85
CA HIS A 89 -1.18 -0.98 15.14
C HIS A 89 -2.06 -0.21 16.14
N TYR A 90 -2.34 -0.83 17.26
CA TYR A 90 -2.81 -0.15 18.47
C TYR A 90 -1.87 -0.50 19.62
N THR A 91 -1.66 0.42 20.52
CA THR A 91 -0.61 0.32 21.55
C THR A 91 -0.80 -0.85 22.52
N ALA A 92 -1.99 -1.44 22.60
CA ALA A 92 -2.37 -2.47 23.58
C ALA A 92 -2.11 -2.01 25.04
N ASN A 93 -2.04 -0.72 25.27
CA ASN A 93 -1.82 -0.07 26.55
C ASN A 93 -2.92 0.99 26.78
N PRO A 94 -4.11 0.59 27.25
CA PRO A 94 -5.28 1.46 27.38
C PRO A 94 -5.00 2.71 28.21
N GLY A 95 -5.42 3.87 27.71
CA GLY A 95 -5.29 5.15 28.37
C GLY A 95 -3.90 5.79 28.33
N SER A 96 -2.91 5.12 27.74
CA SER A 96 -1.57 5.70 27.57
C SER A 96 -1.56 6.80 26.49
N THR A 97 -0.74 7.82 26.71
CA THR A 97 -0.50 8.92 25.78
C THR A 97 0.53 8.55 24.71
N ALA A 98 0.62 9.34 23.64
CA ALA A 98 1.67 9.19 22.65
C ALA A 98 3.07 9.37 23.24
N GLN A 99 3.20 10.32 24.18
CA GLN A 99 4.47 10.58 24.88
C GLN A 99 4.91 9.39 25.72
N GLU A 100 4.01 8.79 26.52
CA GLU A 100 4.34 7.63 27.35
C GLU A 100 4.77 6.43 26.50
N ASN A 101 4.14 6.19 25.36
CA ASN A 101 4.56 5.12 24.44
C ASN A 101 5.91 5.44 23.79
N ARG A 102 6.17 6.67 23.38
CA ARG A 102 7.48 7.11 22.88
C ARG A 102 8.56 6.91 23.95
N ASP A 103 8.29 7.30 25.20
CA ASP A 103 9.23 7.20 26.30
C ASP A 103 9.47 5.74 26.72
N TYR A 104 8.46 4.88 26.62
CA TYR A 104 8.63 3.44 26.75
C TYR A 104 9.63 2.89 25.71
N PHE A 105 9.49 3.25 24.43
CA PHE A 105 10.44 2.84 23.40
C PHE A 105 11.86 3.37 23.67
N GLU A 106 11.99 4.59 24.13
CA GLU A 106 13.30 5.16 24.52
C GLU A 106 13.93 4.40 25.69
N GLY A 107 13.14 4.06 26.71
CA GLY A 107 13.60 3.33 27.90
C GLY A 107 14.11 1.90 27.62
N LEU A 108 13.74 1.31 26.48
CA LEU A 108 14.19 -0.03 26.09
C LEU A 108 15.70 -0.10 25.88
N LYS A 109 16.36 1.01 25.54
CA LYS A 109 17.85 1.07 25.45
C LYS A 109 18.54 0.81 26.78
N ASP A 110 17.86 1.08 27.91
CA ASP A 110 18.38 0.95 29.27
C ASP A 110 17.86 -0.34 29.92
N SER A 111 16.58 -0.69 29.72
CA SER A 111 15.95 -1.86 30.35
C SER A 111 16.31 -3.18 29.67
N HIS A 112 16.53 -3.18 28.35
CA HIS A 112 16.82 -4.34 27.53
C HIS A 112 15.77 -5.48 27.61
N GLU A 113 14.54 -5.17 28.05
CA GLU A 113 13.53 -6.19 28.33
C GLU A 113 12.91 -6.79 27.07
N THR A 114 12.88 -6.03 25.97
CA THR A 114 12.34 -6.44 24.66
C THR A 114 12.87 -5.53 23.56
N SER A 115 12.58 -5.89 22.31
CA SER A 115 12.80 -5.00 21.17
C SER A 115 11.46 -4.57 20.59
N ALA A 116 11.14 -3.27 20.70
CA ALA A 116 9.92 -2.69 20.19
C ALA A 116 10.08 -1.20 19.85
N SER A 117 9.44 -0.76 18.80
CA SER A 117 9.31 0.66 18.43
C SER A 117 8.29 0.84 17.31
N SER A 118 7.99 2.10 16.97
CA SER A 118 7.20 2.45 15.79
C SER A 118 7.79 3.68 15.11
N ASN A 119 7.49 3.86 13.82
CA ASN A 119 7.86 5.11 13.16
C ASN A 119 7.04 6.29 13.70
N PHE A 120 5.75 6.06 13.96
CA PHE A 120 4.85 7.07 14.50
C PHE A 120 3.99 6.52 15.63
N VAL A 121 3.65 7.39 16.59
CA VAL A 121 2.60 7.16 17.58
C VAL A 121 1.57 8.26 17.43
N VAL A 122 0.28 7.88 17.37
CA VAL A 122 -0.87 8.78 17.34
C VAL A 122 -1.57 8.72 18.68
N GLY A 123 -1.65 9.84 19.38
CA GLY A 123 -2.20 9.91 20.73
C GLY A 123 -3.71 10.04 20.80
N LEU A 124 -4.23 10.10 22.03
CA LEU A 124 -5.66 10.14 22.33
C LEU A 124 -6.35 11.43 21.85
N GLU A 125 -5.61 12.55 21.82
CA GLU A 125 -6.08 13.85 21.35
C GLU A 125 -5.71 14.12 19.89
N GLY A 126 -5.18 13.10 19.19
CA GLY A 126 -4.80 13.16 17.79
C GLY A 126 -3.39 13.72 17.55
N GLU A 127 -2.61 13.98 18.59
CA GLU A 127 -1.21 14.37 18.46
C GLU A 127 -0.40 13.25 17.81
N ILE A 128 0.60 13.60 16.97
CA ILE A 128 1.44 12.65 16.24
C ILE A 128 2.89 12.85 16.64
N ILE A 129 3.51 11.83 17.22
CA ILE A 129 4.94 11.80 17.53
C ILE A 129 5.66 10.90 16.52
N GLN A 130 6.74 11.40 15.92
CA GLN A 130 7.64 10.58 15.12
C GLN A 130 8.80 10.08 15.98
N CYS A 131 8.89 8.76 16.17
CA CYS A 131 9.89 8.10 16.99
C CYS A 131 11.07 7.56 16.18
N VAL A 132 10.82 7.05 14.96
CA VAL A 132 11.84 6.53 14.06
C VAL A 132 11.67 7.17 12.68
N PRO A 133 12.76 7.57 11.99
CA PRO A 133 12.68 8.08 10.63
C PRO A 133 11.99 7.08 9.68
N THR A 134 11.22 7.57 8.72
CA THR A 134 10.49 6.71 7.78
C THR A 134 11.38 5.88 6.84
N TRP A 135 12.66 6.16 6.77
CA TRP A 135 13.66 5.41 6.00
C TRP A 135 14.51 4.46 6.87
N GLU A 136 14.20 4.36 8.18
CA GLU A 136 14.83 3.45 9.10
C GLU A 136 13.86 2.36 9.57
N VAL A 137 14.39 1.19 9.87
CA VAL A 137 13.65 0.06 10.43
C VAL A 137 13.17 0.39 11.83
N ALA A 138 11.86 0.19 12.07
CA ALA A 138 11.24 0.16 13.40
C ALA A 138 10.82 -1.27 13.74
N TYR A 139 10.81 -1.63 15.02
CA TYR A 139 10.49 -2.98 15.49
C TYR A 139 9.01 -3.13 15.88
N ALA A 140 8.12 -3.19 14.88
CA ALA A 140 6.67 -3.26 15.07
C ALA A 140 5.99 -4.41 14.30
N SER A 141 6.51 -4.77 13.13
CA SER A 141 5.77 -5.54 12.11
C SER A 141 6.50 -6.82 11.69
N ASN A 142 7.36 -7.39 12.53
CA ASN A 142 8.13 -8.62 12.28
C ASN A 142 8.91 -8.57 10.96
N GLU A 143 8.67 -9.52 10.05
CA GLU A 143 9.33 -9.57 8.73
C GLU A 143 9.04 -8.34 7.85
N ARG A 144 7.95 -7.59 8.13
CA ARG A 144 7.60 -6.36 7.42
C ARG A 144 8.26 -5.11 7.99
N ASN A 145 9.10 -5.24 9.03
CA ASN A 145 9.86 -4.10 9.59
C ASN A 145 10.76 -3.43 8.54
N LYS A 146 11.24 -4.19 7.56
CA LYS A 146 12.22 -3.70 6.57
C LYS A 146 11.61 -2.89 5.44
N ASP A 147 10.31 -3.04 5.17
CA ASP A 147 9.66 -2.51 3.99
C ASP A 147 8.35 -1.75 4.28
N THR A 148 8.01 -1.53 5.56
CA THR A 148 6.81 -0.79 5.94
C THR A 148 7.09 0.30 6.95
N ILE A 149 6.18 1.30 6.94
CA ILE A 149 6.07 2.31 8.00
C ILE A 149 5.04 1.81 9.00
N SER A 150 5.38 1.80 10.27
CA SER A 150 4.49 1.44 11.38
C SER A 150 3.87 2.69 12.02
N ILE A 151 2.57 2.60 12.35
CA ILE A 151 1.83 3.63 13.08
C ILE A 151 1.14 2.95 14.25
N GLU A 152 1.55 3.28 15.46
CA GLU A 152 0.90 2.88 16.70
C GLU A 152 -0.18 3.91 17.07
N CYS A 153 -1.38 3.45 17.36
CA CYS A 153 -2.51 4.30 17.74
C CYS A 153 -2.92 4.03 19.18
N CYS A 154 -2.95 5.09 19.98
CA CYS A 154 -3.45 5.06 21.35
C CYS A 154 -4.96 4.84 21.39
N HIS A 155 -5.44 4.22 22.46
CA HIS A 155 -6.85 3.98 22.69
C HIS A 155 -7.20 4.17 24.18
N PRO A 156 -8.41 4.67 24.51
CA PRO A 156 -8.72 5.08 25.87
C PRO A 156 -8.98 3.93 26.84
N ASP A 157 -9.43 2.79 26.34
CA ASP A 157 -9.90 1.69 27.18
C ASP A 157 -9.63 0.30 26.57
N GLU A 158 -9.95 -0.75 27.30
CA GLU A 158 -9.75 -2.16 26.93
C GLU A 158 -10.51 -2.61 25.67
N THR A 159 -11.44 -1.80 25.15
CA THR A 159 -12.13 -2.12 23.92
C THR A 159 -11.21 -1.96 22.70
N GLY A 160 -10.10 -1.18 22.83
CA GLY A 160 -9.18 -0.83 21.78
C GLY A 160 -9.80 0.08 20.71
N LYS A 161 -10.97 0.67 20.96
CA LYS A 161 -11.60 1.62 20.07
C LYS A 161 -10.90 2.96 20.15
N PHE A 162 -10.51 3.50 19.02
CA PHE A 162 -9.88 4.81 18.95
C PHE A 162 -10.87 5.93 19.27
N THR A 163 -10.36 7.04 19.81
CA THR A 163 -11.11 8.31 19.83
C THR A 163 -11.32 8.80 18.40
N GLU A 164 -12.22 9.75 18.20
CA GLU A 164 -12.40 10.37 16.88
C GLU A 164 -11.14 11.12 16.47
N GLU A 165 -10.48 11.80 17.39
CA GLU A 165 -9.24 12.55 17.17
C GLU A 165 -8.10 11.64 16.76
N THR A 166 -7.88 10.52 17.47
CA THR A 166 -6.90 9.49 17.08
C THR A 166 -7.18 8.97 15.67
N TYR A 167 -8.45 8.65 15.39
CA TYR A 167 -8.85 8.10 14.10
C TYR A 167 -8.61 9.08 12.94
N GLN A 168 -9.01 10.35 13.10
CA GLN A 168 -8.82 11.37 12.07
C GLN A 168 -7.34 11.64 11.80
N SER A 169 -6.52 11.75 12.84
CA SER A 169 -5.08 11.96 12.72
C SER A 169 -4.38 10.75 12.07
N MET A 170 -4.77 9.52 12.45
CA MET A 170 -4.28 8.29 11.81
C MET A 170 -4.62 8.28 10.30
N VAL A 171 -5.85 8.64 9.93
CA VAL A 171 -6.29 8.68 8.53
C VAL A 171 -5.50 9.73 7.74
N GLN A 172 -5.35 10.95 8.26
CA GLN A 172 -4.60 12.02 7.61
C GLN A 172 -3.11 11.65 7.45
N LEU A 173 -2.47 11.14 8.51
CA LEU A 173 -1.08 10.68 8.48
C LEU A 173 -0.88 9.60 7.42
N THR A 174 -1.75 8.59 7.42
CA THR A 174 -1.71 7.48 6.46
C THR A 174 -1.89 7.98 5.02
N ALA A 175 -2.85 8.86 4.77
CA ALA A 175 -3.09 9.43 3.45
C ALA A 175 -1.89 10.26 2.95
N TRP A 176 -1.28 11.06 3.80
CA TRP A 176 -0.07 11.80 3.47
C TRP A 176 1.10 10.87 3.15
N LEU A 177 1.32 9.82 3.94
CA LEU A 177 2.37 8.82 3.70
C LEU A 177 2.12 8.05 2.39
N CYS A 178 0.87 7.67 2.10
CA CYS A 178 0.51 7.05 0.82
C CYS A 178 0.89 7.94 -0.37
N ARG A 179 0.61 9.23 -0.31
CA ARG A 179 1.04 10.19 -1.35
C ARG A 179 2.55 10.31 -1.44
N LYS A 180 3.24 10.42 -0.30
CA LYS A 180 4.70 10.58 -0.25
C LYS A 180 5.46 9.41 -0.86
N TYR A 181 4.97 8.17 -0.62
CA TYR A 181 5.63 6.93 -1.06
C TYR A 181 4.94 6.27 -2.26
N SER A 182 3.97 6.94 -2.89
CA SER A 182 3.20 6.39 -4.03
C SER A 182 2.52 5.05 -3.72
N LEU A 183 2.05 4.91 -2.49
CA LEU A 183 1.31 3.75 -2.00
C LEU A 183 -0.19 3.86 -2.32
N THR A 184 -0.89 2.74 -2.25
CA THR A 184 -2.35 2.65 -2.43
C THR A 184 -3.01 2.18 -1.14
N ALA A 185 -4.34 2.34 -1.03
CA ALA A 185 -5.09 1.84 0.12
C ALA A 185 -4.90 0.33 0.36
N ASP A 186 -4.66 -0.46 -0.70
CA ASP A 186 -4.45 -1.91 -0.60
C ASP A 186 -3.12 -2.27 0.08
N THR A 187 -2.19 -1.32 0.19
CA THR A 187 -0.90 -1.51 0.87
C THR A 187 -0.91 -1.00 2.32
N VAL A 188 -2.05 -0.48 2.78
CA VAL A 188 -2.30 -0.14 4.19
C VAL A 188 -2.94 -1.34 4.85
N ILE A 189 -2.20 -1.99 5.73
CA ILE A 189 -2.60 -3.24 6.37
C ILE A 189 -2.58 -3.11 7.90
N ARG A 190 -3.21 -4.05 8.59
CA ARG A 190 -3.19 -4.12 10.06
C ARG A 190 -2.10 -5.09 10.51
N HIS A 191 -1.65 -4.95 11.71
CA HIS A 191 -0.74 -5.94 12.31
C HIS A 191 -1.27 -7.39 12.19
N TYR A 192 -2.58 -7.57 12.31
CA TYR A 192 -3.24 -8.87 12.10
C TYR A 192 -2.94 -9.48 10.73
N ASP A 193 -2.90 -8.65 9.70
CA ASP A 193 -2.69 -9.11 8.31
C ASP A 193 -1.24 -9.59 8.10
N VAL A 194 -0.30 -9.14 8.94
CA VAL A 194 1.09 -9.60 8.95
C VAL A 194 1.24 -10.93 9.71
N THR A 195 0.61 -11.05 10.89
CA THR A 195 0.91 -12.13 11.83
C THR A 195 -0.15 -13.23 11.89
N GLY A 196 -1.35 -12.98 11.35
CA GLY A 196 -2.53 -13.84 11.52
C GLY A 196 -3.07 -13.90 12.97
N LYS A 197 -2.45 -13.17 13.90
CA LYS A 197 -2.91 -13.07 15.30
C LYS A 197 -4.04 -12.04 15.38
N LYS A 198 -5.19 -12.43 15.93
CA LYS A 198 -6.31 -11.52 16.23
C LYS A 198 -5.88 -10.52 17.31
N LEU A 199 -5.37 -9.39 16.89
CA LEU A 199 -5.24 -8.19 17.70
C LEU A 199 -6.47 -7.33 17.36
N SER A 200 -7.49 -7.37 18.20
CA SER A 200 -8.79 -6.68 18.17
C SER A 200 -9.58 -6.61 16.85
N GLN A 201 -10.87 -6.95 16.95
CA GLN A 201 -11.87 -6.92 15.85
C GLN A 201 -12.30 -5.49 15.44
N ILE A 202 -11.59 -4.44 15.81
CA ILE A 202 -12.11 -3.08 15.88
C ILE A 202 -11.95 -2.30 14.57
N LEU A 203 -11.04 -2.69 13.69
CA LEU A 203 -10.88 -2.03 12.39
C LEU A 203 -11.83 -2.56 11.30
N CYS A 204 -12.72 -3.50 11.61
CA CYS A 204 -13.79 -3.97 10.74
C CYS A 204 -15.12 -3.32 11.12
N GLY A 205 -15.22 -1.99 11.10
CA GLY A 205 -16.50 -1.28 11.05
C GLY A 205 -17.16 -1.58 9.70
N LYS A 206 -18.38 -2.14 9.76
CA LYS A 206 -19.29 -2.37 8.62
C LYS A 206 -19.64 -1.06 7.94
#